data_48eaa068c56ed36c5b2ac270f280de66
#
_entry.id   48eaa068c56ed36c5b2ac270f280de66
#
_cell.length_a   1.000
_cell.length_b   1.000
_cell.length_c   1.000
_cell.angle_alpha   90.00
_cell.angle_beta   90.00
_cell.angle_gamma   90.00
#
_symmetry.space_group_name_H-M   'P 1'
#
loop_
_entity.id
_entity.type
_entity.pdbx_description
1 polymer ?
#
loop_
_entity_poly.entity_id
_entity_poly.type
_entity_poly.pdbx_seq_one_letter_code
_entity_poly.pdbx_strand_id
1 'polypeptide(L)'
;FQAGLDACLKLGADVIVNTDADNQYSGADIPKLLAPILGGTADMVVGDRQVAQIEHFSGSKKGLQRLGSWVVSRLAGTEIADTTSGFRAYNREAALGLLVVDNFTYTLESLIQAGKMLVAVDQVAVATNPQTRESRLFDSTGGYVRRNTLSILRIYARYEPLRVFASAGLVVAILALAAWLPFLLDWIFNGDSTGHVQSLILGAVLFIAAIQLLALGVIGDLLAGQRVMTQRVYERVRRVELALEVPPSHYEPGPKR
;
A
#
# COMPACT_ATOMS: atom_id res chain seq x y z
N PHE A 1 -9.24 9.74 -7.38
CA PHE A 1 -9.58 9.63 -5.96
C PHE A 1 -9.21 10.91 -5.22
N GLN A 2 -7.93 11.34 -5.19
CA GLN A 2 -7.48 12.52 -4.42
C GLN A 2 -8.25 13.79 -4.80
N ALA A 3 -8.41 14.06 -6.10
CA ALA A 3 -9.16 15.20 -6.59
C ALA A 3 -10.64 15.21 -6.13
N GLY A 4 -11.24 14.03 -6.02
CA GLY A 4 -12.60 13.89 -5.48
C GLY A 4 -12.67 14.21 -3.99
N LEU A 5 -11.70 13.75 -3.17
CA LEU A 5 -11.63 14.12 -1.76
C LEU A 5 -11.46 15.63 -1.58
N ASP A 6 -10.55 16.25 -2.36
CA ASP A 6 -10.29 17.68 -2.30
C ASP A 6 -11.52 18.51 -2.67
N ALA A 7 -12.24 18.10 -3.72
CA ALA A 7 -13.47 18.75 -4.13
C ALA A 7 -14.56 18.65 -3.06
N CYS A 8 -14.78 17.46 -2.49
CA CYS A 8 -15.77 17.27 -1.43
C CYS A 8 -15.47 18.13 -0.19
N LEU A 9 -14.20 18.19 0.23
CA LEU A 9 -13.77 19.01 1.36
C LEU A 9 -14.01 20.50 1.10
N LYS A 10 -13.67 20.99 -0.09
CA LYS A 10 -13.87 22.39 -0.51
C LYS A 10 -15.34 22.76 -0.65
N LEU A 11 -16.20 21.76 -0.92
CA LEU A 11 -17.67 21.92 -0.93
C LEU A 11 -18.29 21.82 0.48
N GLY A 12 -17.47 21.66 1.52
CA GLY A 12 -17.95 21.66 2.90
C GLY A 12 -18.42 20.30 3.43
N ALA A 13 -18.07 19.19 2.77
CA ALA A 13 -18.49 17.87 3.24
C ALA A 13 -17.85 17.53 4.60
N ASP A 14 -18.65 17.05 5.55
CA ASP A 14 -18.21 16.52 6.84
C ASP A 14 -17.88 15.03 6.78
N VAL A 15 -18.60 14.29 5.92
CA VAL A 15 -18.38 12.87 5.65
C VAL A 15 -18.38 12.64 4.14
N ILE A 16 -17.41 11.88 3.67
CA ILE A 16 -17.24 11.57 2.24
C ILE A 16 -17.35 10.07 2.07
N VAL A 17 -18.25 9.63 1.18
CA VAL A 17 -18.38 8.22 0.79
C VAL A 17 -17.84 8.04 -0.62
N ASN A 18 -16.88 7.12 -0.75
CA ASN A 18 -16.35 6.69 -2.04
C ASN A 18 -16.98 5.35 -2.45
N THR A 19 -17.37 5.25 -3.71
CA THR A 19 -17.84 4.00 -4.32
C THR A 19 -17.36 3.89 -5.76
N ASP A 20 -17.16 2.66 -6.23
CA ASP A 20 -16.84 2.41 -7.63
C ASP A 20 -18.09 2.52 -8.50
N ALA A 21 -17.96 3.04 -9.72
CA ALA A 21 -19.08 3.29 -10.64
C ALA A 21 -19.46 2.05 -11.48
N ASP A 22 -19.17 0.84 -10.99
CA ASP A 22 -19.41 -0.43 -11.70
C ASP A 22 -20.66 -1.17 -11.20
N ASN A 23 -21.46 -0.53 -10.33
CA ASN A 23 -22.63 -1.10 -9.69
C ASN A 23 -22.35 -2.34 -8.81
N GLN A 24 -21.10 -2.54 -8.38
CA GLN A 24 -20.76 -3.67 -7.49
C GLN A 24 -21.37 -3.49 -6.10
N TYR A 25 -21.46 -2.26 -5.62
CA TYR A 25 -21.94 -1.94 -4.27
C TYR A 25 -23.37 -1.39 -4.28
N SER A 26 -24.14 -1.75 -3.24
CA SER A 26 -25.48 -1.23 -3.03
C SER A 26 -25.45 0.12 -2.33
N GLY A 27 -26.06 1.15 -2.91
CA GLY A 27 -26.25 2.44 -2.25
C GLY A 27 -27.05 2.36 -0.94
N ALA A 28 -27.87 1.30 -0.76
CA ALA A 28 -28.60 1.05 0.48
C ALA A 28 -27.70 0.74 1.68
N ASP A 29 -26.41 0.37 1.45
CA ASP A 29 -25.45 0.10 2.50
C ASP A 29 -24.66 1.35 2.94
N ILE A 30 -24.84 2.52 2.29
CA ILE A 30 -24.21 3.78 2.71
C ILE A 30 -24.47 4.09 4.19
N PRO A 31 -25.70 3.96 4.73
CA PRO A 31 -25.95 4.21 6.15
C PRO A 31 -25.12 3.33 7.09
N LYS A 32 -24.78 2.10 6.70
CA LYS A 32 -23.92 1.21 7.50
C LYS A 32 -22.49 1.75 7.59
N LEU A 33 -21.95 2.32 6.50
CA LEU A 33 -20.63 2.97 6.49
C LEU A 33 -20.61 4.25 7.31
N LEU A 34 -21.73 4.99 7.34
CA LEU A 34 -21.82 6.25 8.08
C LEU A 34 -21.95 6.03 9.59
N ALA A 35 -22.62 4.96 10.02
CA ALA A 35 -22.97 4.74 11.42
C ALA A 35 -21.77 4.80 12.38
N PRO A 36 -20.61 4.16 12.13
CA PRO A 36 -19.44 4.27 13.02
C PRO A 36 -18.83 5.67 13.04
N ILE A 37 -18.84 6.40 11.91
CA ILE A 37 -18.35 7.77 11.82
C ILE A 37 -19.25 8.72 12.61
N LEU A 38 -20.55 8.65 12.40
CA LEU A 38 -21.52 9.48 13.09
C LEU A 38 -21.61 9.16 14.59
N GLY A 39 -21.32 7.90 14.96
CA GLY A 39 -21.20 7.46 16.34
C GLY A 39 -19.87 7.85 17.00
N GLY A 40 -18.91 8.43 16.27
CA GLY A 40 -17.60 8.84 16.78
C GLY A 40 -16.66 7.67 17.15
N THR A 41 -16.93 6.44 16.65
CA THR A 41 -16.10 5.26 16.92
C THR A 41 -15.04 5.02 15.84
N ALA A 42 -15.21 5.61 14.65
CA ALA A 42 -14.27 5.51 13.56
C ALA A 42 -14.15 6.83 12.78
N ASP A 43 -12.97 7.07 12.21
CA ASP A 43 -12.69 8.18 11.29
C ASP A 43 -12.77 7.74 9.83
N MET A 44 -12.51 6.45 9.59
CA MET A 44 -12.57 5.80 8.30
C MET A 44 -13.28 4.47 8.43
N VAL A 45 -14.19 4.14 7.50
CA VAL A 45 -14.92 2.87 7.47
C VAL A 45 -14.73 2.20 6.13
N VAL A 46 -14.45 0.89 6.13
CA VAL A 46 -14.29 0.05 4.95
C VAL A 46 -15.46 -0.91 4.83
N GLY A 47 -16.08 -0.96 3.66
CA GLY A 47 -17.10 -1.96 3.35
C GLY A 47 -16.44 -3.31 3.05
N ASP A 48 -16.66 -4.30 3.90
CA ASP A 48 -16.18 -5.67 3.70
C ASP A 48 -17.16 -6.45 2.85
N ARG A 49 -16.73 -6.88 1.66
CA ARG A 49 -17.51 -7.71 0.72
C ARG A 49 -17.60 -9.17 1.13
N GLN A 50 -17.00 -9.55 2.25
CA GLN A 50 -16.94 -10.94 2.71
C GLN A 50 -16.41 -11.90 1.64
N VAL A 51 -15.34 -11.50 0.96
CA VAL A 51 -14.78 -12.20 -0.23
C VAL A 51 -14.42 -13.66 0.05
N ALA A 52 -14.15 -14.02 1.31
CA ALA A 52 -13.93 -15.41 1.70
C ALA A 52 -15.15 -16.32 1.43
N GLN A 53 -16.34 -15.76 1.40
CA GLN A 53 -17.62 -16.47 1.18
C GLN A 53 -18.03 -16.49 -0.31
N ILE A 54 -17.34 -15.72 -1.17
CA ILE A 54 -17.68 -15.69 -2.62
C ILE A 54 -17.15 -16.96 -3.29
N GLU A 55 -18.05 -17.80 -3.80
CA GLU A 55 -17.71 -19.11 -4.40
C GLU A 55 -16.92 -19.03 -5.72
N HIS A 56 -17.05 -17.94 -6.47
CA HIS A 56 -16.46 -17.81 -7.83
C HIS A 56 -14.98 -17.43 -7.89
N PHE A 57 -14.30 -17.25 -6.74
CA PHE A 57 -12.86 -16.95 -6.74
C PHE A 57 -12.00 -18.21 -6.74
N SER A 58 -11.08 -18.32 -7.72
CA SER A 58 -10.09 -19.40 -7.75
C SER A 58 -9.18 -19.37 -6.51
N GLY A 59 -8.67 -20.53 -6.07
CA GLY A 59 -7.82 -20.64 -4.86
C GLY A 59 -6.58 -19.75 -4.90
N SER A 60 -5.96 -19.56 -6.06
CA SER A 60 -4.82 -18.67 -6.26
C SER A 60 -5.17 -17.19 -6.05
N LYS A 61 -6.35 -16.76 -6.49
CA LYS A 61 -6.84 -15.39 -6.26
C LYS A 61 -7.12 -15.14 -4.78
N LYS A 62 -7.75 -16.10 -4.09
CA LYS A 62 -8.00 -16.02 -2.63
C LYS A 62 -6.69 -15.97 -1.84
N GLY A 63 -5.68 -16.77 -2.21
CA GLY A 63 -4.36 -16.77 -1.58
C GLY A 63 -3.62 -15.44 -1.74
N LEU A 64 -3.62 -14.89 -2.95
CA LEU A 64 -2.99 -13.59 -3.23
C LEU A 64 -3.69 -12.44 -2.51
N GLN A 65 -5.01 -12.47 -2.44
CA GLN A 65 -5.78 -11.46 -1.71
C GLN A 65 -5.50 -11.53 -0.21
N ARG A 66 -5.43 -12.74 0.38
CA ARG A 66 -5.04 -12.91 1.79
C ARG A 66 -3.63 -12.38 2.06
N LEU A 67 -2.66 -12.68 1.17
CA LEU A 67 -1.30 -12.14 1.29
C LEU A 67 -1.32 -10.61 1.20
N GLY A 68 -2.04 -10.04 0.25
CA GLY A 68 -2.19 -8.60 0.10
C GLY A 68 -2.80 -7.95 1.33
N SER A 69 -3.92 -8.50 1.83
CA SER A 69 -4.56 -8.00 3.06
C SER A 69 -3.64 -8.12 4.26
N TRP A 70 -2.92 -9.24 4.42
CA TRP A 70 -1.96 -9.41 5.50
C TRP A 70 -0.83 -8.37 5.45
N VAL A 71 -0.24 -8.13 4.27
CA VAL A 71 0.80 -7.10 4.09
C VAL A 71 0.27 -5.73 4.46
N VAL A 72 -0.92 -5.37 3.96
CA VAL A 72 -1.51 -4.05 4.21
C VAL A 72 -1.89 -3.88 5.67
N SER A 73 -2.53 -4.89 6.29
CA SER A 73 -2.85 -4.88 7.72
C SER A 73 -1.60 -4.73 8.58
N ARG A 74 -0.51 -5.43 8.22
CA ARG A 74 0.78 -5.30 8.91
C ARG A 74 1.37 -3.90 8.80
N LEU A 75 1.27 -3.27 7.62
CA LEU A 75 1.78 -1.91 7.38
C LEU A 75 0.89 -0.84 8.01
N ALA A 76 -0.42 -1.06 8.00
CA ALA A 76 -1.41 -0.18 8.60
C ALA A 76 -1.50 -0.33 10.13
N GLY A 77 -1.04 -1.47 10.70
CA GLY A 77 -1.22 -1.76 12.12
C GLY A 77 -2.69 -2.02 12.51
N THR A 78 -3.55 -2.36 11.53
CA THR A 78 -4.99 -2.52 11.70
C THR A 78 -5.45 -3.80 11.00
N GLU A 79 -6.31 -4.59 11.62
CA GLU A 79 -6.85 -5.81 11.02
C GLU A 79 -8.04 -5.49 10.13
N ILE A 80 -7.85 -5.46 8.82
CA ILE A 80 -8.88 -5.21 7.81
C ILE A 80 -9.00 -6.43 6.91
N ALA A 81 -10.19 -7.02 6.84
CA ALA A 81 -10.45 -8.23 6.06
C ALA A 81 -10.41 -7.97 4.55
N ASP A 82 -11.03 -6.88 4.08
CA ASP A 82 -11.09 -6.50 2.66
C ASP A 82 -10.36 -5.16 2.40
N THR A 83 -9.03 -5.23 2.30
CA THR A 83 -8.20 -4.05 2.02
C THR A 83 -8.35 -3.49 0.61
N THR A 84 -8.95 -4.25 -0.29
CA THR A 84 -9.12 -3.87 -1.71
C THR A 84 -10.47 -3.24 -2.01
N SER A 85 -11.41 -3.26 -1.07
CA SER A 85 -12.72 -2.63 -1.25
C SER A 85 -12.59 -1.13 -1.51
N GLY A 86 -13.26 -0.65 -2.57
CA GLY A 86 -13.38 0.77 -2.91
C GLY A 86 -14.55 1.46 -2.19
N PHE A 87 -15.44 0.70 -1.55
CA PHE A 87 -16.59 1.25 -0.85
C PHE A 87 -16.21 1.67 0.57
N ARG A 88 -16.00 2.97 0.77
CA ARG A 88 -15.42 3.52 1.99
C ARG A 88 -16.06 4.84 2.38
N ALA A 89 -16.09 5.09 3.68
CA ALA A 89 -16.45 6.40 4.23
C ALA A 89 -15.27 7.00 4.99
N TYR A 90 -15.18 8.32 4.98
CA TYR A 90 -14.13 9.10 5.64
C TYR A 90 -14.79 10.29 6.32
N ASN A 91 -14.45 10.57 7.57
CA ASN A 91 -14.76 11.85 8.15
C ASN A 91 -13.85 12.95 7.58
N ARG A 92 -14.16 14.20 7.86
CA ARG A 92 -13.42 15.37 7.37
C ARG A 92 -11.93 15.32 7.75
N GLU A 93 -11.61 14.92 8.98
CA GLU A 93 -10.23 14.90 9.49
C GLU A 93 -9.40 13.81 8.81
N ALA A 94 -9.94 12.61 8.68
CA ALA A 94 -9.28 11.53 7.94
C ALA A 94 -9.05 11.92 6.46
N ALA A 95 -10.07 12.50 5.81
CA ALA A 95 -9.96 12.95 4.43
C ALA A 95 -8.90 14.04 4.24
N LEU A 96 -8.77 14.98 5.18
CA LEU A 96 -7.74 16.02 5.16
C LEU A 96 -6.31 15.47 5.23
N GLY A 97 -6.10 14.45 6.05
CA GLY A 97 -4.79 13.86 6.26
C GLY A 97 -4.32 12.96 5.12
N LEU A 98 -5.22 12.44 4.28
CA LEU A 98 -4.85 11.53 3.19
C LEU A 98 -4.18 12.26 2.03
N LEU A 99 -3.05 11.72 1.56
CA LEU A 99 -2.35 12.14 0.34
C LEU A 99 -2.09 10.91 -0.55
N VAL A 100 -3.04 10.62 -1.43
CA VAL A 100 -2.97 9.50 -2.35
C VAL A 100 -2.44 9.96 -3.71
N VAL A 101 -1.27 9.45 -4.08
CA VAL A 101 -0.57 9.83 -5.32
C VAL A 101 -0.80 8.80 -6.42
N ASP A 102 -0.97 7.53 -6.05
CA ASP A 102 -1.12 6.44 -7.02
C ASP A 102 -2.61 6.17 -7.29
N ASN A 103 -3.01 6.34 -8.56
CA ASN A 103 -4.41 6.13 -8.97
C ASN A 103 -4.83 4.66 -8.95
N PHE A 104 -3.89 3.73 -9.07
CA PHE A 104 -4.22 2.29 -9.13
C PHE A 104 -4.32 1.64 -7.75
N THR A 105 -3.59 2.13 -6.76
CA THR A 105 -3.47 1.51 -5.44
C THR A 105 -4.06 2.36 -4.31
N TYR A 106 -4.96 3.30 -4.64
CA TYR A 106 -5.54 4.23 -3.66
C TYR A 106 -6.18 3.52 -2.46
N THR A 107 -6.79 2.35 -2.68
CA THR A 107 -7.40 1.56 -1.61
C THR A 107 -6.40 1.05 -0.59
N LEU A 108 -5.23 0.59 -1.05
CA LEU A 108 -4.17 0.10 -0.18
C LEU A 108 -3.41 1.28 0.45
N GLU A 109 -3.12 2.30 -0.35
CA GLU A 109 -2.36 3.47 0.08
C GLU A 109 -3.10 4.25 1.17
N SER A 110 -4.41 4.48 1.03
CA SER A 110 -5.22 5.18 2.04
C SER A 110 -5.30 4.43 3.37
N LEU A 111 -5.38 3.09 3.35
CA LEU A 111 -5.36 2.27 4.58
C LEU A 111 -4.01 2.34 5.30
N ILE A 112 -2.91 2.21 4.56
CA ILE A 112 -1.57 2.28 5.15
C ILE A 112 -1.33 3.68 5.75
N GLN A 113 -1.75 4.73 5.06
CA GLN A 113 -1.65 6.09 5.57
C GLN A 113 -2.52 6.27 6.82
N ALA A 114 -3.77 5.82 6.81
CA ALA A 114 -4.67 5.88 7.95
C ALA A 114 -4.03 5.21 9.20
N GLY A 115 -3.49 4.02 9.04
CA GLY A 115 -2.82 3.32 10.14
C GLY A 115 -1.57 4.06 10.66
N LYS A 116 -0.73 4.60 9.77
CA LYS A 116 0.47 5.38 10.17
C LYS A 116 0.12 6.72 10.82
N MET A 117 -1.05 7.26 10.54
CA MET A 117 -1.58 8.48 11.15
C MET A 117 -2.41 8.22 12.41
N LEU A 118 -2.56 6.96 12.82
CA LEU A 118 -3.40 6.53 13.94
C LEU A 118 -4.88 6.94 13.79
N VAL A 119 -5.37 6.97 12.54
CA VAL A 119 -6.77 7.18 12.23
C VAL A 119 -7.55 5.93 12.69
N ALA A 120 -8.67 6.12 13.37
CA ALA A 120 -9.54 5.02 13.78
C ALA A 120 -10.25 4.42 12.57
N VAL A 121 -9.87 3.18 12.19
CA VAL A 121 -10.43 2.47 11.04
C VAL A 121 -11.31 1.35 11.51
N ASP A 122 -12.54 1.29 10.98
CA ASP A 122 -13.50 0.22 11.23
C ASP A 122 -13.92 -0.45 9.91
N GLN A 123 -14.57 -1.60 10.00
CA GLN A 123 -15.08 -2.32 8.84
C GLN A 123 -16.53 -2.79 9.08
N VAL A 124 -17.35 -2.69 8.04
CA VAL A 124 -18.74 -3.12 8.08
C VAL A 124 -19.06 -4.04 6.91
N ALA A 125 -19.82 -5.10 7.17
CA ALA A 125 -20.25 -6.02 6.13
C ALA A 125 -21.21 -5.32 5.15
N VAL A 126 -20.91 -5.41 3.85
CA VAL A 126 -21.71 -4.82 2.77
C VAL A 126 -22.13 -5.88 1.76
N ALA A 127 -23.30 -5.70 1.19
CA ALA A 127 -23.79 -6.54 0.12
C ALA A 127 -23.11 -6.18 -1.22
N THR A 128 -22.89 -7.18 -2.05
CA THR A 128 -22.43 -6.99 -3.42
C THR A 128 -23.49 -7.42 -4.41
N ASN A 129 -23.69 -6.59 -5.43
CA ASN A 129 -24.55 -6.93 -6.55
C ASN A 129 -23.89 -7.99 -7.46
N PRO A 130 -24.67 -8.79 -8.19
CA PRO A 130 -24.13 -9.69 -9.21
C PRO A 130 -23.32 -8.92 -10.24
N GLN A 131 -22.22 -9.53 -10.69
CA GLN A 131 -21.38 -8.94 -11.72
C GLN A 131 -22.16 -8.78 -13.03
N THR A 132 -22.27 -7.54 -13.52
CA THR A 132 -23.03 -7.22 -14.74
C THR A 132 -22.22 -7.36 -16.02
N ARG A 133 -20.89 -7.39 -15.92
CA ARG A 133 -19.99 -7.55 -17.07
C ARG A 133 -18.66 -8.16 -16.65
N GLU A 134 -17.96 -8.78 -17.57
CA GLU A 134 -16.58 -9.27 -17.36
C GLU A 134 -15.61 -8.12 -17.12
N SER A 135 -14.59 -8.39 -16.30
CA SER A 135 -13.54 -7.40 -15.99
C SER A 135 -12.71 -7.10 -17.24
N ARG A 136 -12.61 -5.83 -17.62
CA ARG A 136 -11.74 -5.36 -18.71
C ARG A 136 -10.27 -5.17 -18.29
N LEU A 137 -9.97 -5.35 -17.01
CA LEU A 137 -8.64 -5.02 -16.47
C LEU A 137 -7.62 -6.15 -16.63
N PHE A 138 -8.08 -7.39 -16.83
CA PHE A 138 -7.18 -8.56 -16.85
C PHE A 138 -7.65 -9.61 -17.84
N ASP A 139 -6.82 -9.85 -18.85
CA ASP A 139 -7.05 -10.87 -19.88
C ASP A 139 -6.61 -12.27 -19.43
N SER A 140 -5.78 -12.40 -18.37
CA SER A 140 -5.31 -13.68 -17.87
C SER A 140 -5.07 -13.69 -16.35
N THR A 141 -5.30 -14.84 -15.72
CA THR A 141 -5.05 -15.05 -14.27
C THR A 141 -3.56 -14.87 -13.92
N GLY A 142 -2.64 -15.30 -14.79
CA GLY A 142 -1.19 -15.15 -14.57
C GLY A 142 -0.75 -13.69 -14.62
N GLY A 143 -1.28 -12.90 -15.56
CA GLY A 143 -1.03 -11.46 -15.64
C GLY A 143 -1.54 -10.71 -14.40
N TYR A 144 -2.73 -11.08 -13.93
CA TYR A 144 -3.30 -10.55 -12.68
C TYR A 144 -2.41 -10.81 -11.47
N VAL A 145 -2.00 -12.08 -11.26
CA VAL A 145 -1.15 -12.48 -10.13
C VAL A 145 0.17 -11.72 -10.15
N ARG A 146 0.87 -11.69 -11.31
CA ARG A 146 2.16 -10.99 -11.44
C ARG A 146 2.04 -9.50 -11.14
N ARG A 147 1.03 -8.83 -11.69
CA ARG A 147 0.83 -7.38 -11.53
C ARG A 147 0.52 -7.04 -10.07
N ASN A 148 -0.37 -7.80 -9.42
CA ASN A 148 -0.71 -7.58 -8.02
C ASN A 148 0.45 -7.88 -7.07
N THR A 149 1.20 -8.96 -7.27
CA THR A 149 2.39 -9.28 -6.48
C THR A 149 3.43 -8.16 -6.57
N LEU A 150 3.72 -7.68 -7.78
CA LEU A 150 4.65 -6.55 -7.97
C LEU A 150 4.13 -5.26 -7.32
N SER A 151 2.83 -4.99 -7.36
CA SER A 151 2.23 -3.84 -6.69
C SER A 151 2.34 -3.93 -5.18
N ILE A 152 2.05 -5.09 -4.60
CA ILE A 152 2.21 -5.34 -3.16
C ILE A 152 3.67 -5.17 -2.73
N LEU A 153 4.63 -5.76 -3.48
CA LEU A 153 6.05 -5.63 -3.21
C LEU A 153 6.52 -4.17 -3.30
N ARG A 154 6.06 -3.44 -4.31
CA ARG A 154 6.36 -2.01 -4.48
C ARG A 154 5.82 -1.18 -3.31
N ILE A 155 4.58 -1.45 -2.88
CA ILE A 155 3.98 -0.77 -1.73
C ILE A 155 4.79 -1.08 -0.47
N TYR A 156 5.12 -2.36 -0.23
CA TYR A 156 5.90 -2.76 0.94
C TYR A 156 7.29 -2.10 0.94
N ALA A 157 7.99 -2.10 -0.19
CA ALA A 157 9.28 -1.44 -0.34
C ALA A 157 9.19 0.10 -0.17
N ARG A 158 8.04 0.70 -0.49
CA ARG A 158 7.81 2.14 -0.33
C ARG A 158 7.61 2.56 1.14
N TYR A 159 6.99 1.70 1.94
CA TYR A 159 6.64 2.02 3.33
C TYR A 159 7.59 1.43 4.37
N GLU A 160 8.30 0.34 4.04
CA GLU A 160 9.26 -0.34 4.91
C GLU A 160 10.55 -0.69 4.14
N PRO A 161 11.20 0.31 3.51
CA PRO A 161 12.35 0.06 2.64
C PRO A 161 13.52 -0.59 3.39
N LEU A 162 13.80 -0.15 4.61
CA LEU A 162 14.89 -0.72 5.40
C LEU A 162 14.70 -2.22 5.63
N ARG A 163 13.47 -2.68 5.95
CA ARG A 163 13.20 -4.10 6.15
C ARG A 163 13.39 -4.93 4.87
N VAL A 164 12.91 -4.40 3.73
CA VAL A 164 13.04 -5.07 2.43
C VAL A 164 14.50 -5.20 2.03
N PHE A 165 15.23 -4.08 2.01
CA PHE A 165 16.60 -4.08 1.54
C PHE A 165 17.56 -4.73 2.54
N ALA A 166 17.34 -4.59 3.85
CA ALA A 166 18.17 -5.27 4.85
C ALA A 166 17.97 -6.79 4.82
N SER A 167 16.72 -7.29 4.65
CA SER A 167 16.48 -8.73 4.50
C SER A 167 17.11 -9.29 3.22
N ALA A 168 17.00 -8.58 2.10
CA ALA A 168 17.66 -8.95 0.85
C ALA A 168 19.19 -8.91 1.00
N GLY A 169 19.73 -7.87 1.63
CA GLY A 169 21.15 -7.74 1.93
C GLY A 169 21.67 -8.85 2.83
N LEU A 170 20.90 -9.25 3.85
CA LEU A 170 21.24 -10.38 4.73
C LEU A 170 21.32 -11.70 3.94
N VAL A 171 20.36 -11.96 3.05
CA VAL A 171 20.40 -13.16 2.19
C VAL A 171 21.64 -13.15 1.31
N VAL A 172 21.96 -12.02 0.68
CA VAL A 172 23.15 -11.89 -0.16
C VAL A 172 24.45 -12.01 0.67
N ALA A 173 24.46 -11.49 1.90
CA ALA A 173 25.59 -11.66 2.81
C ALA A 173 25.83 -13.13 3.20
N ILE A 174 24.74 -13.88 3.47
CA ILE A 174 24.83 -15.32 3.74
C ILE A 174 25.38 -16.06 2.50
N LEU A 175 24.94 -15.71 1.29
CA LEU A 175 25.46 -16.26 0.05
C LEU A 175 26.95 -15.90 -0.16
N ALA A 176 27.37 -14.69 0.23
CA ALA A 176 28.77 -14.28 0.19
C ALA A 176 29.65 -15.13 1.13
N LEU A 177 29.18 -15.35 2.36
CA LEU A 177 29.86 -16.22 3.33
C LEU A 177 29.94 -17.67 2.83
N ALA A 178 28.85 -18.19 2.24
CA ALA A 178 28.83 -19.51 1.63
C ALA A 178 29.81 -19.62 0.44
N ALA A 179 29.93 -18.57 -0.38
CA ALA A 179 30.89 -18.51 -1.48
C ALA A 179 32.37 -18.47 -1.00
N TRP A 180 32.64 -17.89 0.16
CA TRP A 180 33.99 -17.89 0.76
C TRP A 180 34.35 -19.23 1.40
N LEU A 181 33.38 -20.07 1.73
CA LEU A 181 33.62 -21.30 2.48
C LEU A 181 34.64 -22.24 1.82
N PRO A 182 34.62 -22.53 0.49
CA PRO A 182 35.60 -23.39 -0.15
C PRO A 182 37.05 -22.86 0.04
N PHE A 183 37.25 -21.54 -0.16
CA PHE A 183 38.54 -20.91 0.03
C PHE A 183 39.03 -20.98 1.48
N LEU A 184 38.13 -20.70 2.44
CA LEU A 184 38.45 -20.74 3.87
C LEU A 184 38.82 -22.15 4.35
N LEU A 185 38.09 -23.17 3.89
CA LEU A 185 38.33 -24.56 4.25
C LEU A 185 39.68 -25.04 3.68
N ASP A 186 39.99 -24.69 2.44
CA ASP A 186 41.23 -25.05 1.79
C ASP A 186 42.44 -24.38 2.46
N TRP A 187 42.30 -23.09 2.81
CA TRP A 187 43.31 -22.35 3.53
C TRP A 187 43.57 -22.90 4.95
N ILE A 188 42.52 -23.26 5.68
CA ILE A 188 42.62 -23.74 7.07
C ILE A 188 43.16 -25.18 7.13
N PHE A 189 42.70 -26.06 6.25
CA PHE A 189 43.04 -27.50 6.33
C PHE A 189 44.24 -27.90 5.50
N ASN A 190 44.46 -27.26 4.37
CA ASN A 190 45.50 -27.63 3.41
C ASN A 190 46.66 -26.63 3.36
N GLY A 191 46.50 -25.46 3.97
CA GLY A 191 47.55 -24.40 3.94
C GLY A 191 47.76 -23.78 2.54
N ASP A 192 46.93 -24.13 1.56
CA ASP A 192 47.01 -23.66 0.17
C ASP A 192 45.93 -22.63 -0.12
N SER A 193 46.34 -21.44 -0.58
CA SER A 193 45.41 -20.35 -0.93
C SER A 193 45.24 -20.18 -2.45
N THR A 194 45.85 -21.04 -3.26
CA THR A 194 45.86 -20.86 -4.72
C THR A 194 44.67 -21.50 -5.42
N GLY A 195 44.03 -22.49 -4.80
CA GLY A 195 42.99 -23.33 -5.44
C GLY A 195 41.65 -22.67 -5.65
N HIS A 196 41.23 -21.69 -4.82
CA HIS A 196 39.86 -21.20 -4.81
C HIS A 196 39.72 -19.66 -4.91
N VAL A 197 40.62 -19.01 -5.66
CA VAL A 197 40.61 -17.55 -5.85
C VAL A 197 39.27 -17.05 -6.45
N GLN A 198 38.65 -17.83 -7.31
CA GLN A 198 37.34 -17.47 -7.89
C GLN A 198 36.23 -17.38 -6.83
N SER A 199 36.23 -18.27 -5.84
CA SER A 199 35.27 -18.24 -4.74
C SER A 199 35.48 -17.03 -3.83
N LEU A 200 36.74 -16.64 -3.61
CA LEU A 200 37.10 -15.44 -2.87
C LEU A 200 36.58 -14.17 -3.56
N ILE A 201 36.79 -14.06 -4.88
CA ILE A 201 36.29 -12.93 -5.69
C ILE A 201 34.79 -12.88 -5.69
N LEU A 202 34.12 -14.01 -5.92
CA LEU A 202 32.63 -14.08 -5.92
C LEU A 202 32.07 -13.66 -4.56
N GLY A 203 32.63 -14.17 -3.46
CA GLY A 203 32.22 -13.79 -2.11
C GLY A 203 32.42 -12.30 -1.83
N ALA A 204 33.53 -11.71 -2.29
CA ALA A 204 33.79 -10.28 -2.13
C ALA A 204 32.76 -9.43 -2.91
N VAL A 205 32.45 -9.79 -4.15
CA VAL A 205 31.43 -9.09 -4.96
C VAL A 205 30.07 -9.18 -4.30
N LEU A 206 29.65 -10.36 -3.83
CA LEU A 206 28.38 -10.54 -3.12
C LEU A 206 28.35 -9.74 -1.80
N PHE A 207 29.45 -9.70 -1.06
CA PHE A 207 29.52 -8.95 0.19
C PHE A 207 29.39 -7.44 -0.04
N ILE A 208 30.05 -6.91 -1.05
CA ILE A 208 29.89 -5.50 -1.47
C ILE A 208 28.43 -5.23 -1.87
N ALA A 209 27.80 -6.13 -2.64
CA ALA A 209 26.39 -6.01 -3.01
C ALA A 209 25.47 -6.03 -1.78
N ALA A 210 25.75 -6.84 -0.77
CA ALA A 210 25.00 -6.86 0.49
C ALA A 210 25.08 -5.52 1.24
N ILE A 211 26.28 -4.92 1.31
CA ILE A 211 26.47 -3.58 1.92
C ILE A 211 25.71 -2.52 1.13
N GLN A 212 25.74 -2.56 -0.20
CA GLN A 212 24.99 -1.63 -1.04
C GLN A 212 23.47 -1.75 -0.84
N LEU A 213 22.95 -2.97 -0.70
CA LEU A 213 21.54 -3.19 -0.38
C LEU A 213 21.17 -2.58 0.98
N LEU A 214 22.01 -2.76 1.99
CA LEU A 214 21.78 -2.15 3.30
C LEU A 214 21.80 -0.61 3.22
N ALA A 215 22.77 -0.03 2.51
CA ALA A 215 22.82 1.42 2.29
C ALA A 215 21.57 1.96 1.58
N LEU A 216 21.09 1.26 0.54
CA LEU A 216 19.84 1.58 -0.14
C LEU A 216 18.64 1.49 0.81
N GLY A 217 18.64 0.54 1.73
CA GLY A 217 17.62 0.41 2.77
C GLY A 217 17.58 1.64 3.69
N VAL A 218 18.73 2.11 4.16
CA VAL A 218 18.84 3.32 5.00
C VAL A 218 18.40 4.57 4.24
N ILE A 219 18.86 4.74 3.00
CA ILE A 219 18.44 5.88 2.16
C ILE A 219 16.93 5.85 1.93
N GLY A 220 16.37 4.68 1.62
CA GLY A 220 14.94 4.50 1.44
C GLY A 220 14.12 4.86 2.69
N ASP A 221 14.61 4.51 3.87
CA ASP A 221 13.97 4.82 5.15
C ASP A 221 13.95 6.33 5.43
N LEU A 222 15.05 7.02 5.15
CA LEU A 222 15.11 8.48 5.22
C LEU A 222 14.11 9.15 4.27
N LEU A 223 13.98 8.64 3.04
CA LEU A 223 13.01 9.13 2.07
C LEU A 223 11.56 8.84 2.51
N ALA A 224 11.30 7.69 3.15
CA ALA A 224 10.00 7.38 3.73
C ALA A 224 9.64 8.36 4.85
N GLY A 225 10.59 8.76 5.70
CA GLY A 225 10.43 9.81 6.70
C GLY A 225 10.09 11.17 6.11
N GLN A 226 10.77 11.58 5.02
CA GLN A 226 10.47 12.83 4.32
C GLN A 226 9.04 12.85 3.74
N ARG A 227 8.54 11.70 3.29
CA ARG A 227 7.16 11.56 2.80
C ARG A 227 6.13 11.92 3.87
N VAL A 228 6.32 11.47 5.11
CA VAL A 228 5.43 11.81 6.24
C VAL A 228 5.44 13.32 6.49
N MET A 229 6.60 13.96 6.41
CA MET A 229 6.70 15.42 6.54
C MET A 229 5.95 16.15 5.43
N THR A 230 6.12 15.72 4.18
CA THR A 230 5.41 16.28 3.02
C THR A 230 3.89 16.14 3.17
N GLN A 231 3.42 14.99 3.66
CA GLN A 231 2.00 14.76 3.90
C GLN A 231 1.44 15.73 4.96
N ARG A 232 2.16 15.97 6.04
CA ARG A 232 1.77 16.96 7.07
C ARG A 232 1.76 18.40 6.53
N VAL A 233 2.71 18.75 5.67
CA VAL A 233 2.72 20.07 5.01
C VAL A 233 1.50 20.20 4.10
N TYR A 234 1.22 19.17 3.29
CA TYR A 234 0.07 19.16 2.41
C TYR A 234 -1.26 19.30 3.16
N GLU A 235 -1.44 18.57 4.26
CA GLU A 235 -2.61 18.70 5.13
C GLU A 235 -2.78 20.14 5.63
N ARG A 236 -1.68 20.77 6.10
CA ARG A 236 -1.73 22.17 6.57
C ARG A 236 -2.10 23.15 5.47
N VAL A 237 -1.56 22.96 4.25
CA VAL A 237 -1.91 23.79 3.09
C VAL A 237 -3.40 23.64 2.79
N ARG A 238 -3.94 22.42 2.76
CA ARG A 238 -5.39 22.19 2.56
C ARG A 238 -6.25 22.86 3.61
N ARG A 239 -5.84 22.83 4.89
CA ARG A 239 -6.55 23.55 5.96
C ARG A 239 -6.57 25.06 5.72
N VAL A 240 -5.46 25.63 5.22
CA VAL A 240 -5.39 27.05 4.85
C VAL A 240 -6.29 27.35 3.66
N GLU A 241 -6.27 26.52 2.61
CA GLU A 241 -7.16 26.66 1.44
C GLU A 241 -8.64 26.64 1.86
N LEU A 242 -9.01 25.74 2.78
CA LEU A 242 -10.38 25.67 3.29
C LEU A 242 -10.76 26.90 4.12
N ALA A 243 -9.84 27.42 4.93
CA ALA A 243 -10.06 28.64 5.72
C ALA A 243 -10.18 29.89 4.84
N LEU A 244 -9.54 29.90 3.68
CA LEU A 244 -9.60 30.96 2.69
C LEU A 244 -10.73 30.76 1.66
N GLU A 245 -11.55 29.73 1.81
CA GLU A 245 -12.66 29.38 0.90
C GLU A 245 -12.22 29.24 -0.57
N VAL A 246 -11.01 28.70 -0.80
CA VAL A 246 -10.51 28.47 -2.15
C VAL A 246 -11.39 27.45 -2.86
N PRO A 247 -11.99 27.79 -4.01
CA PRO A 247 -12.91 26.88 -4.72
C PRO A 247 -12.19 25.64 -5.26
N PRO A 248 -12.93 24.53 -5.50
CA PRO A 248 -12.35 23.35 -6.11
C PRO A 248 -11.87 23.64 -7.54
N SER A 249 -10.58 23.44 -7.83
CA SER A 249 -9.98 23.72 -9.14
C SER A 249 -10.64 22.97 -10.31
N HIS A 250 -11.29 21.82 -10.02
CA HIS A 250 -12.00 21.02 -11.02
C HIS A 250 -13.38 21.55 -11.40
N TYR A 251 -13.90 22.55 -10.68
CA TYR A 251 -15.17 23.24 -10.98
C TYR A 251 -14.96 24.60 -11.64
N GLU A 252 -13.72 25.05 -11.78
CA GLU A 252 -13.45 26.20 -12.62
C GLU A 252 -13.72 25.78 -14.08
N PRO A 253 -14.67 26.43 -14.77
CA PRO A 253 -14.85 26.21 -16.19
C PRO A 253 -13.52 26.60 -16.86
N GLY A 254 -12.76 25.60 -17.32
CA GLY A 254 -11.55 25.87 -18.08
C GLY A 254 -11.84 26.84 -19.20
N PRO A 255 -10.87 27.66 -19.69
CA PRO A 255 -11.08 28.55 -20.77
C PRO A 255 -11.70 27.77 -21.94
N LYS A 256 -12.88 28.18 -22.37
CA LYS A 256 -13.55 27.59 -23.54
C LYS A 256 -12.55 27.60 -24.68
N ARG A 257 -12.02 26.44 -25.06
CA ARG A 257 -11.20 26.27 -26.25
C ARG A 257 -12.06 26.36 -27.50
#